data_50b0bd4df5f6767ef35c62f4b446c2c9
#
_entry.id   50b0bd4df5f6767ef35c62f4b446c2c9
#
_cell.length_a   1.000
_cell.length_b   1.000
_cell.length_c   1.000
_cell.angle_alpha   90.00
_cell.angle_beta   90.00
_cell.angle_gamma   90.00
#
_symmetry.space_group_name_H-M   'P 1'
#
loop_
_entity.id
_entity.type
_entity.pdbx_description
1 polymer ?
#
loop_
_entity_poly.entity_id
_entity_poly.type
_entity_poly.pdbx_seq_one_letter_code
_entity_poly.pdbx_strand_id
1 'polypeptide(L)'
;MNIMFSLYAIIWIIVLPRLVLLLNSMDQRCQMDTTQLEGLTQPGDIIIGVLLPLHLDKVYQKVDYTERPPRTTCTMFHFENYQQLQSIIFAVEEINSNPNILSNLTLGFQAYDSCDVLRQDLQGTLELLSGNRKSIPNYRCFLEVPLSAVIGPSVSTHSILVAHILGLYRYPQISHFSTSPVLTDRTKFPSFFRTISSDVFQSRGLAQLVLHFGWTWVGLLAVDNDYGQQGIQLVKQELVTAKACVAFSENIITSQSDHNAPHIVKVIKRSTAKVVVVFSPAINLLPILDEMLKQNITEKIFVASEAWSTSSLFSKGRFSELLTGTIGLAFYSGTILEFGEFLNNIHPYSTLGSQWVKLFWEEAFNCKFMDENFTGTLETFITACTGMEDLRSIKNSFNDVSSLRATYNVYTAVYVITTALEDLKSCEDGEGPFPLKKCANIFGFKPWQLLHYMKNVRVKLSNGRELYFDQNGDPPAVYDIVNWQLSPEGAVQHVKVGGYDTTASHNQVFTINSSALLWATDNQLVSSSTDIKQNTVR
;
A
#
# COMPACT_ATOMS: atom_id res chain seq x y z
N MET A 1 -9.96 -69.66 -19.20
CA MET A 1 -10.38 -68.57 -18.29
C MET A 1 -9.29 -68.14 -17.28
N ASN A 2 -8.40 -69.06 -16.87
CA ASN A 2 -7.36 -68.72 -15.87
C ASN A 2 -6.15 -67.93 -16.41
N ILE A 3 -5.84 -67.92 -17.70
CA ILE A 3 -4.69 -67.24 -18.27
C ILE A 3 -4.93 -65.72 -18.43
N MET A 4 -6.18 -65.31 -18.72
CA MET A 4 -6.54 -63.89 -18.83
C MET A 4 -6.54 -63.17 -17.45
N PHE A 5 -6.98 -63.83 -16.38
CA PHE A 5 -6.93 -63.30 -15.03
C PHE A 5 -5.50 -63.11 -14.54
N SER A 6 -4.59 -64.01 -14.88
CA SER A 6 -3.18 -63.90 -14.50
C SER A 6 -2.45 -62.73 -15.22
N LEU A 7 -2.79 -62.46 -16.49
CA LEU A 7 -2.21 -61.33 -17.27
C LEU A 7 -2.76 -59.97 -16.73
N TYR A 8 -4.03 -59.89 -16.35
CA TYR A 8 -4.60 -58.68 -15.72
C TYR A 8 -3.93 -58.41 -14.37
N ALA A 9 -3.73 -59.39 -13.54
CA ALA A 9 -3.06 -59.26 -12.25
C ALA A 9 -1.60 -58.79 -12.38
N ILE A 10 -0.87 -59.29 -13.38
CA ILE A 10 0.54 -58.86 -13.68
C ILE A 10 0.57 -57.41 -14.15
N ILE A 11 -0.38 -56.99 -14.99
CA ILE A 11 -0.49 -55.59 -15.43
C ILE A 11 -0.73 -54.65 -14.26
N TRP A 12 -1.65 -55.01 -13.33
CA TRP A 12 -1.98 -54.21 -12.15
C TRP A 12 -0.81 -54.12 -11.14
N ILE A 13 -0.07 -55.20 -10.97
CA ILE A 13 1.04 -55.26 -9.99
C ILE A 13 2.31 -54.61 -10.53
N ILE A 14 2.58 -54.65 -11.83
CA ILE A 14 3.83 -54.14 -12.41
C ILE A 14 3.68 -52.75 -13.06
N VAL A 15 2.58 -52.51 -13.75
CA VAL A 15 2.37 -51.26 -14.52
C VAL A 15 1.87 -50.13 -13.63
N LEU A 16 0.97 -50.38 -12.71
CA LEU A 16 0.42 -49.34 -11.82
C LEU A 16 1.51 -48.73 -10.91
N PRO A 17 2.34 -49.51 -10.19
CA PRO A 17 3.41 -48.93 -9.37
C PRO A 17 4.46 -48.18 -10.20
N ARG A 18 4.76 -48.66 -11.43
CA ARG A 18 5.65 -47.92 -12.33
C ARG A 18 5.04 -46.65 -12.88
N LEU A 19 3.74 -46.62 -13.14
CA LEU A 19 3.01 -45.42 -13.55
C LEU A 19 2.94 -44.39 -12.41
N VAL A 20 2.69 -44.83 -11.18
CA VAL A 20 2.71 -43.98 -9.98
C VAL A 20 4.12 -43.47 -9.69
N LEU A 21 5.16 -44.31 -9.86
CA LEU A 21 6.56 -43.87 -9.74
C LEU A 21 6.96 -42.87 -10.84
N LEU A 22 6.48 -43.05 -12.07
CA LEU A 22 6.70 -42.12 -13.18
C LEU A 22 5.94 -40.81 -12.97
N LEU A 23 4.71 -40.82 -12.46
CA LEU A 23 3.95 -39.64 -12.11
C LEU A 23 4.62 -38.87 -10.94
N ASN A 24 5.07 -39.57 -9.91
CA ASN A 24 5.83 -38.97 -8.82
C ASN A 24 7.20 -38.44 -9.26
N SER A 25 7.88 -39.11 -10.24
CA SER A 25 9.16 -38.63 -10.76
C SER A 25 9.02 -37.45 -11.73
N MET A 26 7.89 -37.29 -12.39
CA MET A 26 7.61 -36.11 -13.19
C MET A 26 7.38 -34.87 -12.30
N ASP A 27 6.78 -35.08 -11.13
CA ASP A 27 6.53 -33.99 -10.15
C ASP A 27 7.85 -33.46 -9.52
N GLN A 28 8.90 -34.29 -9.45
CA GLN A 28 10.22 -33.86 -8.96
C GLN A 28 11.09 -33.13 -10.01
N ARG A 29 10.81 -33.24 -11.31
CA ARG A 29 11.66 -32.71 -12.38
C ARG A 29 11.42 -31.23 -12.71
N CYS A 30 10.33 -30.66 -12.24
CA CYS A 30 9.95 -29.28 -12.55
C CYS A 30 9.83 -28.41 -11.29
N GLN A 31 10.74 -28.52 -10.36
CA GLN A 31 10.77 -27.69 -9.16
C GLN A 31 11.93 -26.72 -9.21
N MET A 32 11.66 -25.43 -9.00
CA MET A 32 12.70 -24.53 -8.55
C MET A 32 12.93 -24.79 -7.05
N ASP A 33 14.20 -24.91 -6.66
CA ASP A 33 14.58 -24.97 -5.25
C ASP A 33 14.48 -23.58 -4.62
N THR A 34 13.23 -23.11 -4.46
CA THR A 34 12.92 -21.84 -3.81
C THR A 34 12.24 -22.11 -2.48
N THR A 35 12.61 -21.35 -1.48
CA THR A 35 11.84 -21.26 -0.24
C THR A 35 10.55 -20.50 -0.55
N GLN A 36 9.40 -21.13 -0.34
CA GLN A 36 8.09 -20.47 -0.49
C GLN A 36 7.99 -19.26 0.43
N LEU A 37 7.35 -18.18 -0.04
CA LEU A 37 6.92 -17.10 0.83
C LEU A 37 5.81 -17.61 1.77
N GLU A 38 5.86 -17.15 2.99
CA GLU A 38 4.76 -17.35 3.91
C GLU A 38 3.60 -16.45 3.47
N GLY A 39 2.44 -17.04 3.24
CA GLY A 39 1.28 -16.34 2.73
C GLY A 39 0.00 -16.78 3.42
N LEU A 40 -1.01 -15.93 3.34
CA LEU A 40 -2.37 -16.21 3.79
C LEU A 40 -3.24 -16.49 2.59
N THR A 41 -3.92 -17.63 2.58
CA THR A 41 -4.83 -18.02 1.50
C THR A 41 -6.22 -18.29 2.03
N GLN A 42 -7.20 -17.62 1.45
CA GLN A 42 -8.62 -17.94 1.58
C GLN A 42 -9.10 -18.52 0.25
N PRO A 43 -9.61 -19.76 0.23
CA PRO A 43 -10.10 -20.39 -0.99
C PRO A 43 -11.35 -19.68 -1.53
N GLY A 44 -11.58 -19.78 -2.84
CA GLY A 44 -12.75 -19.26 -3.54
C GLY A 44 -12.78 -19.77 -4.97
N ASP A 45 -13.87 -19.51 -5.69
CA ASP A 45 -14.00 -19.83 -7.12
C ASP A 45 -13.16 -18.90 -8.00
N ILE A 46 -12.88 -17.70 -7.49
CA ILE A 46 -12.03 -16.69 -8.13
C ILE A 46 -11.08 -16.13 -7.07
N ILE A 47 -9.79 -16.00 -7.40
CA ILE A 47 -8.76 -15.53 -6.46
C ILE A 47 -8.28 -14.12 -6.80
N ILE A 48 -8.13 -13.29 -5.77
CA ILE A 48 -7.41 -12.01 -5.81
C ILE A 48 -6.01 -12.25 -5.24
N GLY A 49 -4.96 -11.88 -5.97
CA GLY A 49 -3.60 -11.81 -5.45
C GLY A 49 -3.40 -10.53 -4.63
N VAL A 50 -2.62 -10.62 -3.55
CA VAL A 50 -2.36 -9.49 -2.64
C VAL A 50 -0.87 -9.44 -2.29
N LEU A 51 -0.26 -8.27 -2.47
CA LEU A 51 1.13 -7.99 -2.09
C LEU A 51 1.13 -6.77 -1.17
N LEU A 52 1.39 -6.98 0.12
CA LEU A 52 1.39 -5.92 1.14
C LEU A 52 2.64 -6.02 2.02
N PRO A 53 3.28 -4.91 2.41
CA PRO A 53 4.39 -4.91 3.36
C PRO A 53 3.86 -4.89 4.79
N LEU A 54 3.62 -6.05 5.41
CA LEU A 54 3.19 -6.13 6.82
C LEU A 54 4.31 -5.74 7.78
N HIS A 55 5.55 -5.87 7.34
CA HIS A 55 6.75 -5.38 8.03
C HIS A 55 7.41 -4.28 7.21
N LEU A 56 7.99 -3.28 7.88
CA LEU A 56 8.64 -2.12 7.24
C LEU A 56 10.16 -2.16 7.27
N ASP A 57 10.74 -3.07 8.03
CA ASP A 57 12.20 -3.20 8.15
C ASP A 57 12.63 -4.66 8.01
N LYS A 58 13.91 -4.85 7.75
CA LYS A 58 14.49 -6.13 7.37
C LYS A 58 15.94 -6.24 7.84
N VAL A 59 16.31 -7.43 8.28
CA VAL A 59 17.68 -7.75 8.63
C VAL A 59 18.32 -8.56 7.50
N TYR A 60 19.35 -8.00 6.89
CA TYR A 60 20.20 -8.72 5.93
C TYR A 60 21.31 -9.41 6.67
N GLN A 61 21.33 -10.74 6.63
CA GLN A 61 22.45 -11.50 7.16
C GLN A 61 23.63 -11.43 6.17
N LYS A 62 24.86 -11.37 6.72
CA LYS A 62 26.05 -11.40 5.89
C LYS A 62 26.16 -12.76 5.21
N VAL A 63 26.25 -12.75 3.90
CA VAL A 63 26.30 -13.96 3.06
C VAL A 63 27.73 -14.15 2.59
N ASP A 64 28.30 -15.34 2.82
CA ASP A 64 29.63 -15.73 2.30
C ASP A 64 29.55 -16.78 1.17
N TYR A 65 28.33 -17.27 0.86
CA TYR A 65 28.05 -18.27 -0.16
C TYR A 65 28.71 -19.64 0.05
N THR A 66 29.21 -19.93 1.22
CA THR A 66 29.67 -21.28 1.61
C THR A 66 28.52 -22.18 2.01
N GLU A 67 27.40 -21.55 2.42
CA GLU A 67 26.13 -22.18 2.74
C GLU A 67 24.98 -21.50 1.97
N ARG A 68 23.81 -22.14 1.99
CA ARG A 68 22.61 -21.54 1.38
C ARG A 68 22.28 -20.23 2.11
N PRO A 69 22.14 -19.10 1.39
CA PRO A 69 21.77 -17.84 2.03
C PRO A 69 20.48 -17.98 2.84
N PRO A 70 20.45 -17.53 4.09
CA PRO A 70 19.25 -17.55 4.89
C PRO A 70 18.19 -16.60 4.30
N ARG A 71 16.93 -16.81 4.68
CA ARG A 71 15.85 -15.89 4.31
C ARG A 71 16.08 -14.52 4.93
N THR A 72 15.61 -13.48 4.23
CA THR A 72 15.54 -12.14 4.82
C THR A 72 14.57 -12.18 6.00
N THR A 73 15.01 -11.78 7.17
CA THR A 73 14.15 -11.69 8.35
C THR A 73 13.45 -10.34 8.33
N CYS A 74 12.12 -10.37 8.31
CA CYS A 74 11.27 -9.19 8.38
C CYS A 74 11.16 -8.74 9.83
N THR A 75 11.25 -7.44 10.06
CA THR A 75 11.17 -6.80 11.38
C THR A 75 10.26 -5.58 11.31
N MET A 76 9.90 -5.00 12.46
CA MET A 76 9.03 -3.84 12.56
C MET A 76 7.64 -4.09 11.94
N PHE A 77 6.87 -4.95 12.60
CA PHE A 77 5.47 -5.20 12.23
C PHE A 77 4.66 -3.90 12.25
N HIS A 78 3.89 -3.64 11.17
CA HIS A 78 3.20 -2.37 10.98
C HIS A 78 1.68 -2.53 11.10
N PHE A 79 1.11 -1.96 12.15
CA PHE A 79 -0.31 -2.09 12.48
C PHE A 79 -1.27 -1.56 11.41
N GLU A 80 -0.94 -0.43 10.77
CA GLU A 80 -1.78 0.11 9.67
C GLU A 80 -1.79 -0.81 8.45
N ASN A 81 -0.65 -1.41 8.09
CA ASN A 81 -0.58 -2.33 6.95
C ASN A 81 -1.31 -3.65 7.27
N TYR A 82 -1.28 -4.07 8.53
CA TYR A 82 -2.09 -5.21 8.97
C TYR A 82 -3.58 -4.88 8.97
N GLN A 83 -3.97 -3.66 9.33
CA GLN A 83 -5.36 -3.18 9.18
C GLN A 83 -5.80 -3.19 7.70
N GLN A 84 -4.90 -2.84 6.76
CA GLN A 84 -5.16 -2.94 5.32
C GLN A 84 -5.44 -4.38 4.89
N LEU A 85 -4.66 -5.36 5.37
CA LEU A 85 -4.93 -6.78 5.12
C LEU A 85 -6.29 -7.20 5.66
N GLN A 86 -6.62 -6.78 6.89
CA GLN A 86 -7.91 -7.08 7.50
C GLN A 86 -9.08 -6.46 6.72
N SER A 87 -8.87 -5.32 6.05
CA SER A 87 -9.90 -4.72 5.19
C SER A 87 -10.18 -5.55 3.92
N ILE A 88 -9.19 -6.30 3.42
CA ILE A 88 -9.39 -7.25 2.32
C ILE A 88 -10.22 -8.44 2.80
N ILE A 89 -9.87 -8.99 3.97
CA ILE A 89 -10.60 -10.12 4.56
C ILE A 89 -12.05 -9.71 4.78
N PHE A 90 -12.27 -8.56 5.42
CA PHE A 90 -13.61 -8.01 5.66
C PHE A 90 -14.41 -7.81 4.36
N ALA A 91 -13.81 -7.18 3.34
CA ALA A 91 -14.46 -6.96 2.05
C ALA A 91 -14.84 -8.27 1.36
N VAL A 92 -13.96 -9.28 1.39
CA VAL A 92 -14.23 -10.60 0.81
C VAL A 92 -15.35 -11.31 1.56
N GLU A 93 -15.39 -11.24 2.90
CA GLU A 93 -16.46 -11.81 3.71
C GLU A 93 -17.80 -11.09 3.45
N GLU A 94 -17.80 -9.77 3.38
CA GLU A 94 -18.98 -8.95 3.07
C GLU A 94 -19.55 -9.29 1.69
N ILE A 95 -18.69 -9.40 0.67
CA ILE A 95 -19.06 -9.76 -0.71
C ILE A 95 -19.66 -11.18 -0.74
N ASN A 96 -18.98 -12.16 -0.13
CA ASN A 96 -19.42 -13.54 -0.12
C ASN A 96 -20.72 -13.76 0.70
N SER A 97 -20.99 -12.89 1.67
CA SER A 97 -22.22 -12.92 2.47
C SER A 97 -23.40 -12.25 1.77
N ASN A 98 -23.16 -11.45 0.73
CA ASN A 98 -24.21 -10.73 0.01
C ASN A 98 -24.69 -11.54 -1.20
N PRO A 99 -25.90 -12.12 -1.19
CA PRO A 99 -26.39 -12.97 -2.28
C PRO A 99 -26.61 -12.21 -3.61
N ASN A 100 -26.59 -10.88 -3.58
CA ASN A 100 -26.77 -10.05 -4.77
C ASN A 100 -25.46 -9.72 -5.48
N ILE A 101 -24.31 -10.01 -4.87
CA ILE A 101 -22.98 -9.76 -5.43
C ILE A 101 -22.37 -11.13 -5.77
N LEU A 102 -21.89 -11.30 -7.00
CA LEU A 102 -21.27 -12.54 -7.50
C LEU A 102 -22.10 -13.80 -7.16
N SER A 103 -23.43 -13.71 -7.28
CA SER A 103 -24.35 -14.81 -6.88
C SER A 103 -23.86 -16.17 -7.36
N ASN A 104 -23.83 -17.17 -6.47
CA ASN A 104 -23.32 -18.53 -6.69
C ASN A 104 -21.81 -18.63 -7.02
N LEU A 105 -21.03 -17.61 -6.70
CA LEU A 105 -19.57 -17.60 -6.82
C LEU A 105 -18.97 -17.08 -5.51
N THR A 106 -17.86 -17.66 -5.11
CA THR A 106 -17.11 -17.23 -3.94
C THR A 106 -15.82 -16.54 -4.36
N LEU A 107 -15.55 -15.40 -3.75
CA LEU A 107 -14.30 -14.68 -3.89
C LEU A 107 -13.32 -15.19 -2.83
N GLY A 108 -12.10 -15.51 -3.24
CA GLY A 108 -11.00 -15.83 -2.35
C GLY A 108 -9.82 -14.90 -2.59
N PHE A 109 -8.78 -15.04 -1.79
CA PHE A 109 -7.54 -14.29 -1.98
C PHE A 109 -6.31 -15.09 -1.58
N GLN A 110 -5.17 -14.66 -2.09
CA GLN A 110 -3.85 -15.15 -1.71
C GLN A 110 -2.95 -13.96 -1.47
N ALA A 111 -2.55 -13.76 -0.21
CA ALA A 111 -1.78 -12.62 0.25
C ALA A 111 -0.37 -13.02 0.67
N TYR A 112 0.61 -12.16 0.34
CA TYR A 112 1.99 -12.30 0.74
C TYR A 112 2.49 -11.04 1.42
N ASP A 113 3.32 -11.20 2.47
CA ASP A 113 4.08 -10.12 3.08
C ASP A 113 5.35 -9.85 2.27
N SER A 114 5.44 -8.66 1.71
CA SER A 114 6.61 -8.25 0.93
C SER A 114 7.76 -7.70 1.79
N CYS A 115 7.55 -7.44 3.08
CA CYS A 115 8.52 -6.82 3.99
C CYS A 115 9.17 -5.53 3.43
N ASP A 116 8.49 -4.83 2.54
CA ASP A 116 9.07 -3.72 1.78
C ASP A 116 10.38 -4.12 1.03
N VAL A 117 10.42 -5.36 0.51
CA VAL A 117 11.55 -5.92 -0.25
C VAL A 117 11.12 -6.22 -1.67
N LEU A 118 11.67 -5.49 -2.63
CA LEU A 118 11.38 -5.64 -4.06
C LEU A 118 11.45 -7.10 -4.55
N ARG A 119 12.44 -7.86 -4.08
CA ARG A 119 12.61 -9.28 -4.43
C ARG A 119 11.47 -10.15 -3.92
N GLN A 120 10.90 -9.85 -2.75
CA GLN A 120 9.75 -10.59 -2.20
C GLN A 120 8.47 -10.29 -2.97
N ASP A 121 8.24 -9.03 -3.39
CA ASP A 121 7.14 -8.69 -4.29
C ASP A 121 7.23 -9.45 -5.62
N LEU A 122 8.45 -9.57 -6.18
CA LEU A 122 8.67 -10.37 -7.38
C LEU A 122 8.38 -11.85 -7.16
N GLN A 123 8.87 -12.41 -6.06
CA GLN A 123 8.64 -13.81 -5.73
C GLN A 123 7.13 -14.07 -5.54
N GLY A 124 6.43 -13.23 -4.75
CA GLY A 124 4.98 -13.32 -4.56
C GLY A 124 4.22 -13.22 -5.88
N THR A 125 4.64 -12.33 -6.78
CA THR A 125 4.04 -12.20 -8.11
C THR A 125 4.19 -13.49 -8.92
N LEU A 126 5.36 -14.11 -8.92
CA LEU A 126 5.60 -15.37 -9.62
C LEU A 126 4.82 -16.53 -9.00
N GLU A 127 4.69 -16.58 -7.69
CA GLU A 127 3.87 -17.57 -6.98
C GLU A 127 2.38 -17.42 -7.31
N LEU A 128 1.86 -16.19 -7.37
CA LEU A 128 0.48 -15.91 -7.79
C LEU A 128 0.22 -16.36 -9.24
N LEU A 129 1.16 -16.09 -10.15
CA LEU A 129 1.03 -16.45 -11.57
C LEU A 129 1.15 -17.97 -11.80
N SER A 130 1.94 -18.68 -11.02
CA SER A 130 2.15 -20.12 -11.16
C SER A 130 1.04 -20.98 -10.51
N GLY A 131 0.17 -20.40 -9.70
CA GLY A 131 -0.95 -21.09 -9.08
C GLY A 131 -0.53 -22.10 -8.02
N ASN A 132 -0.13 -21.64 -6.90
CA ASN A 132 0.11 -22.32 -5.61
C ASN A 132 0.97 -23.60 -5.58
N ARG A 133 1.95 -23.63 -4.73
CA ARG A 133 2.81 -24.68 -4.17
C ARG A 133 4.19 -24.87 -4.79
N LYS A 134 4.47 -24.47 -6.06
CA LYS A 134 5.81 -24.59 -6.64
C LYS A 134 5.99 -23.54 -7.73
N SER A 135 6.67 -22.43 -7.43
CA SER A 135 6.92 -21.37 -8.41
C SER A 135 7.79 -21.87 -9.56
N ILE A 136 7.16 -22.18 -10.68
CA ILE A 136 7.89 -22.46 -11.92
C ILE A 136 7.60 -21.31 -12.87
N PRO A 137 8.60 -20.46 -13.20
CA PRO A 137 8.40 -19.37 -14.13
C PRO A 137 7.77 -19.86 -15.45
N ASN A 138 6.76 -19.13 -15.93
CA ASN A 138 6.01 -19.42 -17.16
C ASN A 138 5.15 -20.69 -17.17
N TYR A 139 5.01 -21.40 -16.04
CA TYR A 139 4.12 -22.54 -15.94
C TYR A 139 3.05 -22.28 -14.89
N ARG A 140 1.82 -22.56 -15.24
CA ARG A 140 0.69 -22.64 -14.31
C ARG A 140 0.47 -24.11 -13.97
N CYS A 141 0.89 -24.51 -12.78
CA CYS A 141 0.88 -25.91 -12.38
C CYS A 141 -0.50 -26.43 -12.00
N PHE A 142 -1.42 -25.53 -11.61
CA PHE A 142 -2.78 -25.87 -11.19
C PHE A 142 -3.77 -24.95 -11.91
N LEU A 143 -4.69 -25.55 -12.66
CA LEU A 143 -5.63 -24.84 -13.54
C LEU A 143 -6.99 -24.53 -12.87
N GLU A 144 -7.17 -24.91 -11.60
CA GLU A 144 -8.52 -25.05 -11.04
C GLU A 144 -9.18 -23.72 -10.68
N VAL A 145 -8.41 -22.70 -10.28
CA VAL A 145 -9.00 -21.43 -9.85
C VAL A 145 -8.34 -20.26 -10.58
N PRO A 146 -9.11 -19.37 -11.27
CA PRO A 146 -8.55 -18.24 -11.96
C PRO A 146 -8.07 -17.15 -11.01
N LEU A 147 -6.82 -16.70 -11.17
CA LEU A 147 -6.35 -15.43 -10.66
C LEU A 147 -7.03 -14.32 -11.45
N SER A 148 -7.76 -13.42 -10.78
CA SER A 148 -8.46 -12.30 -11.42
C SER A 148 -7.55 -11.09 -11.59
N ALA A 149 -7.01 -10.60 -10.49
CA ALA A 149 -6.21 -9.39 -10.43
C ALA A 149 -5.23 -9.47 -9.25
N VAL A 150 -4.27 -8.55 -9.20
CA VAL A 150 -3.33 -8.41 -8.08
C VAL A 150 -3.49 -7.03 -7.45
N ILE A 151 -3.72 -6.98 -6.14
CA ILE A 151 -3.73 -5.76 -5.33
C ILE A 151 -2.31 -5.51 -4.80
N GLY A 152 -1.79 -4.32 -5.02
CA GLY A 152 -0.44 -3.92 -4.62
C GLY A 152 0.60 -4.01 -5.73
N PRO A 153 1.88 -3.87 -5.40
CA PRO A 153 2.46 -3.37 -4.15
C PRO A 153 2.07 -1.91 -3.82
N SER A 154 2.42 -1.47 -2.60
CA SER A 154 2.17 -0.09 -2.15
C SER A 154 3.21 0.90 -2.68
N VAL A 155 4.48 0.51 -2.77
CA VAL A 155 5.59 1.37 -3.21
C VAL A 155 5.66 1.46 -4.72
N SER A 156 5.81 2.68 -5.27
CA SER A 156 5.81 2.92 -6.73
C SER A 156 6.88 2.13 -7.48
N THR A 157 8.12 2.10 -6.98
CA THR A 157 9.24 1.33 -7.59
C THR A 157 8.91 -0.17 -7.67
N HIS A 158 8.32 -0.72 -6.62
CA HIS A 158 7.89 -2.12 -6.57
C HIS A 158 6.74 -2.38 -7.56
N SER A 159 5.75 -1.48 -7.58
CA SER A 159 4.62 -1.56 -8.51
C SER A 159 5.05 -1.48 -9.98
N ILE A 160 6.04 -0.66 -10.31
CA ILE A 160 6.60 -0.57 -11.68
C ILE A 160 7.15 -1.93 -12.11
N LEU A 161 7.93 -2.59 -11.25
CA LEU A 161 8.53 -3.88 -11.57
C LEU A 161 7.48 -5.00 -11.68
N VAL A 162 6.54 -5.06 -10.74
CA VAL A 162 5.42 -6.02 -10.78
C VAL A 162 4.55 -5.78 -12.02
N ALA A 163 4.29 -4.51 -12.38
CA ALA A 163 3.52 -4.14 -13.57
C ALA A 163 4.16 -4.60 -14.88
N HIS A 164 5.49 -4.64 -14.97
CA HIS A 164 6.16 -5.22 -16.13
C HIS A 164 5.89 -6.72 -16.25
N ILE A 165 5.93 -7.47 -15.16
CA ILE A 165 5.67 -8.92 -15.17
C ILE A 165 4.20 -9.22 -15.44
N LEU A 166 3.27 -8.61 -14.69
CA LEU A 166 1.83 -8.80 -14.87
C LEU A 166 1.38 -8.33 -16.25
N GLY A 167 1.99 -7.25 -16.76
CA GLY A 167 1.73 -6.68 -18.09
C GLY A 167 2.07 -7.64 -19.23
N LEU A 168 3.06 -8.54 -19.09
CA LEU A 168 3.38 -9.57 -20.09
C LEU A 168 2.20 -10.50 -20.35
N TYR A 169 1.48 -10.86 -19.28
CA TYR A 169 0.34 -11.78 -19.32
C TYR A 169 -1.01 -11.07 -19.32
N ARG A 170 -1.00 -9.73 -19.30
CA ARG A 170 -2.19 -8.89 -19.24
C ARG A 170 -3.05 -9.11 -17.99
N TYR A 171 -2.46 -9.51 -16.86
CA TYR A 171 -3.15 -9.54 -15.58
C TYR A 171 -3.36 -8.12 -15.06
N PRO A 172 -4.58 -7.79 -14.62
CA PRO A 172 -4.85 -6.53 -13.94
C PRO A 172 -4.03 -6.39 -12.66
N GLN A 173 -3.41 -5.23 -12.47
CA GLN A 173 -2.81 -4.80 -11.23
C GLN A 173 -3.53 -3.55 -10.75
N ILE A 174 -3.89 -3.50 -9.48
CA ILE A 174 -4.48 -2.32 -8.86
C ILE A 174 -3.69 -1.95 -7.61
N SER A 175 -3.05 -0.79 -7.61
CA SER A 175 -2.31 -0.31 -6.45
C SER A 175 -3.16 0.67 -5.63
N HIS A 176 -3.07 0.54 -4.33
CA HIS A 176 -3.78 1.39 -3.36
C HIS A 176 -2.93 2.55 -2.86
N PHE A 177 -1.61 2.59 -3.21
CA PHE A 177 -0.68 3.58 -2.66
C PHE A 177 0.41 4.05 -3.64
N SER A 178 0.56 3.46 -4.84
CA SER A 178 1.57 3.84 -5.83
C SER A 178 1.11 5.00 -6.68
N THR A 179 1.69 6.15 -6.46
CA THR A 179 1.29 7.44 -7.05
C THR A 179 2.18 7.92 -8.20
N SER A 180 3.36 7.31 -8.43
CA SER A 180 4.31 7.75 -9.44
C SER A 180 3.68 7.98 -10.81
N PRO A 181 3.95 9.12 -11.48
CA PRO A 181 3.43 9.44 -12.81
C PRO A 181 3.90 8.49 -13.91
N VAL A 182 5.01 7.79 -13.69
CA VAL A 182 5.55 6.78 -14.63
C VAL A 182 4.52 5.70 -14.93
N LEU A 183 3.73 5.30 -13.92
CA LEU A 183 2.70 4.27 -14.03
C LEU A 183 1.48 4.70 -14.86
N THR A 184 1.33 5.98 -15.18
CA THR A 184 0.27 6.52 -16.06
C THR A 184 0.50 6.18 -17.55
N ASP A 185 1.72 5.79 -17.95
CA ASP A 185 2.07 5.44 -19.32
C ASP A 185 1.44 4.09 -19.74
N ARG A 186 0.33 4.14 -20.45
CA ARG A 186 -0.41 2.95 -20.91
C ARG A 186 0.32 2.08 -21.92
N THR A 187 1.30 2.62 -22.62
CA THR A 187 2.16 1.83 -23.52
C THR A 187 3.06 0.89 -22.75
N LYS A 188 3.59 1.36 -21.62
CA LYS A 188 4.47 0.57 -20.75
C LYS A 188 3.68 -0.29 -19.76
N PHE A 189 2.60 0.27 -19.18
CA PHE A 189 1.83 -0.34 -18.10
C PHE A 189 0.35 -0.52 -18.48
N PRO A 190 0.03 -1.30 -19.50
CA PRO A 190 -1.33 -1.41 -20.04
C PRO A 190 -2.34 -2.03 -19.07
N SER A 191 -1.86 -2.78 -18.08
CA SER A 191 -2.69 -3.53 -17.11
C SER A 191 -2.72 -2.90 -15.72
N PHE A 192 -2.10 -1.73 -15.53
CA PHE A 192 -2.00 -1.08 -14.23
C PHE A 192 -3.19 -0.15 -13.98
N PHE A 193 -3.74 -0.21 -12.77
CA PHE A 193 -4.76 0.70 -12.22
C PHE A 193 -4.35 1.12 -10.80
N ARG A 194 -5.01 2.14 -10.27
CA ARG A 194 -4.82 2.55 -8.88
C ARG A 194 -6.08 3.18 -8.30
N THR A 195 -6.30 2.97 -7.00
CA THR A 195 -7.40 3.61 -6.27
C THR A 195 -7.04 4.97 -5.71
N ILE A 196 -5.85 5.44 -6.02
CA ILE A 196 -5.23 6.68 -5.60
C ILE A 196 -4.77 7.48 -6.81
N SER A 197 -4.80 8.81 -6.71
CA SER A 197 -4.45 9.68 -7.84
C SER A 197 -2.94 9.75 -8.12
N SER A 198 -2.58 10.14 -9.33
CA SER A 198 -1.20 10.39 -9.74
C SER A 198 -0.57 11.58 -9.00
N ASP A 199 0.75 11.49 -8.73
CA ASP A 199 1.55 12.58 -8.16
C ASP A 199 1.57 13.86 -9.01
N VAL A 200 1.15 13.80 -10.26
CA VAL A 200 0.92 15.01 -11.07
C VAL A 200 -0.06 15.95 -10.37
N PHE A 201 -1.15 15.40 -9.82
CA PHE A 201 -2.16 16.18 -9.11
C PHE A 201 -1.67 16.58 -7.72
N GLN A 202 -1.04 15.66 -7.00
CA GLN A 202 -0.49 15.95 -5.69
C GLN A 202 0.56 17.05 -5.72
N SER A 203 1.52 16.96 -6.64
CA SER A 203 2.58 17.94 -6.79
C SER A 203 2.04 19.33 -7.11
N ARG A 204 1.00 19.41 -7.96
CA ARG A 204 0.28 20.65 -8.23
C ARG A 204 -0.43 21.18 -6.99
N GLY A 205 -1.11 20.31 -6.25
CA GLY A 205 -1.77 20.68 -4.98
C GLY A 205 -0.78 21.21 -3.93
N LEU A 206 0.38 20.55 -3.77
CA LEU A 206 1.44 21.00 -2.86
C LEU A 206 2.02 22.36 -3.29
N ALA A 207 2.25 22.57 -4.59
CA ALA A 207 2.69 23.86 -5.10
C ALA A 207 1.64 24.95 -4.87
N GLN A 208 0.36 24.67 -5.09
CA GLN A 208 -0.73 25.60 -4.80
C GLN A 208 -0.80 25.94 -3.30
N LEU A 209 -0.57 24.95 -2.43
CA LEU A 209 -0.54 25.15 -0.99
C LEU A 209 0.60 26.10 -0.59
N VAL A 210 1.80 25.89 -1.11
CA VAL A 210 2.97 26.77 -0.91
C VAL A 210 2.68 28.20 -1.38
N LEU A 211 2.11 28.34 -2.57
CA LEU A 211 1.80 29.65 -3.17
C LEU A 211 0.64 30.37 -2.47
N HIS A 212 -0.34 29.62 -1.94
CA HIS A 212 -1.46 30.18 -1.19
C HIS A 212 -1.00 30.99 0.03
N PHE A 213 0.04 30.53 0.73
CA PHE A 213 0.65 31.24 1.86
C PHE A 213 1.73 32.26 1.46
N GLY A 214 1.94 32.50 0.17
CA GLY A 214 2.94 33.44 -0.33
C GLY A 214 4.39 32.99 -0.09
N TRP A 215 4.64 31.69 0.10
CA TRP A 215 5.98 31.18 0.32
C TRP A 215 6.74 31.09 -1.02
N THR A 216 7.62 32.02 -1.27
CA THR A 216 8.37 32.12 -2.53
C THR A 216 9.81 31.61 -2.43
N TRP A 217 10.28 31.22 -1.23
CA TRP A 217 11.63 30.72 -0.97
C TRP A 217 11.57 29.45 -0.13
N VAL A 218 11.68 28.28 -0.74
CA VAL A 218 11.41 26.98 -0.11
C VAL A 218 12.54 25.98 -0.31
N GLY A 219 12.78 25.13 0.67
CA GLY A 219 13.61 23.93 0.55
C GLY A 219 12.80 22.75 0.01
N LEU A 220 13.46 21.87 -0.72
CA LEU A 220 12.88 20.62 -1.22
C LEU A 220 13.67 19.44 -0.66
N LEU A 221 12.97 18.42 -0.20
CA LEU A 221 13.53 17.17 0.32
C LEU A 221 12.73 15.99 -0.22
N ALA A 222 13.41 15.00 -0.78
CA ALA A 222 12.75 13.84 -1.36
C ALA A 222 13.53 12.55 -1.11
N VAL A 223 12.82 11.43 -0.99
CA VAL A 223 13.45 10.10 -0.99
C VAL A 223 14.03 9.79 -2.38
N ASP A 224 15.11 8.99 -2.43
CA ASP A 224 15.90 8.70 -3.63
C ASP A 224 15.33 7.59 -4.54
N ASN A 225 14.01 7.34 -4.46
CA ASN A 225 13.31 6.37 -5.30
C ASN A 225 12.37 7.04 -6.32
N ASP A 226 11.71 6.23 -7.17
CA ASP A 226 10.81 6.73 -8.23
C ASP A 226 9.71 7.65 -7.69
N TYR A 227 9.14 7.34 -6.52
CA TYR A 227 8.12 8.16 -5.89
C TYR A 227 8.66 9.56 -5.56
N GLY A 228 9.75 9.63 -4.77
CA GLY A 228 10.29 10.90 -4.30
C GLY A 228 10.84 11.75 -5.43
N GLN A 229 11.61 11.15 -6.34
CA GLN A 229 12.27 11.89 -7.42
C GLN A 229 11.30 12.48 -8.42
N GLN A 230 10.30 11.72 -8.84
CA GLN A 230 9.28 12.20 -9.78
C GLN A 230 8.38 13.25 -9.14
N GLY A 231 7.90 13.01 -7.91
CA GLY A 231 7.02 13.92 -7.21
C GLY A 231 7.69 15.28 -6.93
N ILE A 232 8.89 15.27 -6.36
CA ILE A 232 9.59 16.53 -6.02
C ILE A 232 10.00 17.33 -7.26
N GLN A 233 10.34 16.63 -8.36
CA GLN A 233 10.65 17.30 -9.63
C GLN A 233 9.43 18.05 -10.19
N LEU A 234 8.25 17.44 -10.10
CA LEU A 234 6.99 18.08 -10.50
C LEU A 234 6.66 19.29 -9.61
N VAL A 235 6.81 19.15 -8.27
CA VAL A 235 6.64 20.28 -7.34
C VAL A 235 7.58 21.43 -7.72
N LYS A 236 8.86 21.14 -7.97
CA LYS A 236 9.86 22.13 -8.38
C LYS A 236 9.46 22.83 -9.67
N GLN A 237 8.96 22.09 -10.66
CA GLN A 237 8.52 22.65 -11.94
C GLN A 237 7.33 23.60 -11.77
N GLU A 238 6.33 23.23 -10.98
CA GLU A 238 5.16 24.08 -10.69
C GLU A 238 5.56 25.35 -9.95
N LEU A 239 6.43 25.24 -8.93
CA LEU A 239 6.93 26.39 -8.16
C LEU A 239 7.72 27.38 -9.03
N VAL A 240 8.65 26.87 -9.85
CA VAL A 240 9.45 27.71 -10.76
C VAL A 240 8.58 28.39 -11.80
N THR A 241 7.58 27.69 -12.35
CA THR A 241 6.60 28.27 -13.30
C THR A 241 5.83 29.42 -12.65
N ALA A 242 5.51 29.29 -11.37
CA ALA A 242 4.84 30.33 -10.58
C ALA A 242 5.80 31.41 -10.03
N LYS A 243 7.06 31.42 -10.46
CA LYS A 243 8.12 32.38 -10.05
C LYS A 243 8.52 32.28 -8.56
N ALA A 244 8.28 31.16 -7.90
CA ALA A 244 8.89 30.84 -6.62
C ALA A 244 10.30 30.27 -6.83
N CYS A 245 11.16 30.42 -5.83
CA CYS A 245 12.55 30.00 -5.89
C CYS A 245 12.83 28.84 -4.93
N VAL A 246 13.67 27.91 -5.35
CA VAL A 246 14.11 26.77 -4.55
C VAL A 246 15.45 27.09 -3.89
N ALA A 247 15.47 27.09 -2.56
CA ALA A 247 16.63 27.37 -1.74
C ALA A 247 17.67 26.24 -1.76
N PHE A 248 17.19 25.03 -1.70
CA PHE A 248 17.97 23.79 -1.79
C PHE A 248 17.05 22.65 -2.24
N SER A 249 17.66 21.59 -2.77
CA SER A 249 16.96 20.35 -3.13
C SER A 249 17.87 19.18 -2.78
N GLU A 250 17.49 18.39 -1.77
CA GLU A 250 18.30 17.31 -1.22
C GLU A 250 17.56 15.96 -1.32
N ASN A 251 18.34 14.89 -1.41
CA ASN A 251 17.83 13.53 -1.46
C ASN A 251 18.10 12.79 -0.16
N ILE A 252 17.07 12.08 0.33
CA ILE A 252 17.16 11.12 1.44
C ILE A 252 17.66 9.81 0.85
N ILE A 253 18.87 9.40 1.21
CA ILE A 253 19.54 8.23 0.63
C ILE A 253 19.16 6.98 1.42
N THR A 254 18.23 6.18 0.90
CA THR A 254 17.71 4.99 1.60
C THR A 254 18.70 3.83 1.71
N SER A 255 19.74 3.80 0.89
CA SER A 255 20.81 2.81 0.96
C SER A 255 21.79 3.02 2.13
N GLN A 256 21.77 4.18 2.79
CA GLN A 256 22.58 4.49 3.96
C GLN A 256 21.76 4.35 5.23
N SER A 257 22.37 3.81 6.28
CA SER A 257 21.68 3.57 7.57
C SER A 257 21.24 4.85 8.28
N ASP A 258 21.97 5.97 8.06
CA ASP A 258 21.64 7.29 8.60
C ASP A 258 20.85 8.17 7.62
N HIS A 259 20.48 7.63 6.45
CA HIS A 259 19.79 8.31 5.36
C HIS A 259 20.43 9.66 4.97
N ASN A 260 21.74 9.82 5.13
CA ASN A 260 22.47 11.05 4.89
C ASN A 260 21.98 12.24 5.77
N ALA A 261 21.40 11.96 6.93
CA ALA A 261 20.78 12.94 7.80
C ALA A 261 21.72 14.07 8.26
N PRO A 262 22.99 13.82 8.67
CA PRO A 262 23.90 14.90 9.07
C PRO A 262 24.15 15.92 7.96
N HIS A 263 24.24 15.48 6.70
CA HIS A 263 24.39 16.38 5.55
C HIS A 263 23.13 17.21 5.32
N ILE A 264 21.96 16.55 5.23
CA ILE A 264 20.66 17.19 5.00
C ILE A 264 20.39 18.24 6.07
N VAL A 265 20.56 17.91 7.34
CA VAL A 265 20.31 18.80 8.47
C VAL A 265 21.27 19.99 8.45
N LYS A 266 22.54 19.80 8.05
CA LYS A 266 23.50 20.88 7.85
C LYS A 266 23.08 21.85 6.74
N VAL A 267 22.49 21.33 5.64
CA VAL A 267 21.94 22.16 4.55
C VAL A 267 20.72 22.93 5.04
N ILE A 268 19.77 22.27 5.71
CA ILE A 268 18.58 22.90 6.30
C ILE A 268 18.95 24.02 7.26
N LYS A 269 19.95 23.80 8.14
CA LYS A 269 20.43 24.77 9.13
C LYS A 269 21.06 26.01 8.50
N ARG A 270 21.79 25.83 7.39
CA ARG A 270 22.45 26.94 6.68
C ARG A 270 21.49 27.74 5.80
N SER A 271 20.37 27.12 5.43
CA SER A 271 19.39 27.74 4.54
C SER A 271 18.52 28.74 5.28
N THR A 272 18.28 29.88 4.64
CA THR A 272 17.34 30.91 5.10
C THR A 272 15.89 30.56 4.81
N ALA A 273 15.61 29.48 4.03
CA ALA A 273 14.26 29.00 3.80
C ALA A 273 13.64 28.50 5.10
N LYS A 274 12.45 29.01 5.42
CA LYS A 274 11.68 28.57 6.59
C LYS A 274 10.79 27.37 6.29
N VAL A 275 10.40 27.21 5.05
CA VAL A 275 9.49 26.17 4.58
C VAL A 275 10.26 25.07 3.85
N VAL A 276 9.99 23.82 4.18
CA VAL A 276 10.58 22.64 3.54
C VAL A 276 9.47 21.74 3.04
N VAL A 277 9.38 21.56 1.73
CA VAL A 277 8.46 20.59 1.11
C VAL A 277 9.14 19.23 1.13
N VAL A 278 8.46 18.22 1.70
CA VAL A 278 9.01 16.88 1.88
C VAL A 278 8.18 15.86 1.14
N PHE A 279 8.82 15.15 0.21
CA PHE A 279 8.23 14.11 -0.62
C PHE A 279 8.89 12.76 -0.30
N SER A 280 8.41 12.10 0.77
CA SER A 280 9.03 10.89 1.33
C SER A 280 8.04 10.11 2.18
N PRO A 281 8.15 8.77 2.26
CA PRO A 281 7.52 8.00 3.32
C PRO A 281 8.01 8.41 4.72
N ALA A 282 7.13 8.30 5.71
CA ALA A 282 7.39 8.71 7.09
C ALA A 282 8.63 8.05 7.70
N ILE A 283 8.82 6.75 7.47
CA ILE A 283 9.93 5.97 8.02
C ILE A 283 11.30 6.56 7.65
N ASN A 284 11.44 7.07 6.43
CA ASN A 284 12.70 7.63 5.95
C ASN A 284 13.02 9.01 6.56
N LEU A 285 12.06 9.66 7.21
CA LEU A 285 12.26 10.95 7.88
C LEU A 285 12.81 10.79 9.29
N LEU A 286 12.65 9.64 9.94
CA LEU A 286 13.06 9.43 11.33
C LEU A 286 14.53 9.84 11.60
N PRO A 287 15.54 9.40 10.83
CA PRO A 287 16.93 9.80 11.08
C PRO A 287 17.16 11.31 10.94
N ILE A 288 16.44 11.95 10.01
CA ILE A 288 16.57 13.39 9.75
C ILE A 288 15.97 14.20 10.91
N LEU A 289 14.77 13.81 11.37
CA LEU A 289 14.11 14.46 12.50
C LEU A 289 14.90 14.26 13.80
N ASP A 290 15.49 13.08 14.02
CA ASP A 290 16.38 12.82 15.14
C ASP A 290 17.61 13.72 15.12
N GLU A 291 18.22 13.88 13.95
CA GLU A 291 19.38 14.75 13.81
C GLU A 291 19.01 16.23 13.95
N MET A 292 17.82 16.65 13.49
CA MET A 292 17.30 18.01 13.71
C MET A 292 17.11 18.32 15.20
N LEU A 293 16.55 17.37 15.96
CA LEU A 293 16.41 17.51 17.42
C LEU A 293 17.76 17.62 18.12
N LYS A 294 18.75 16.76 17.77
CA LYS A 294 20.11 16.82 18.31
C LYS A 294 20.76 18.19 18.06
N GLN A 295 20.49 18.81 16.91
CA GLN A 295 21.04 20.11 16.56
C GLN A 295 20.15 21.29 16.97
N ASN A 296 19.05 21.04 17.68
CA ASN A 296 18.07 22.03 18.16
C ASN A 296 17.54 22.95 17.04
N ILE A 297 17.12 22.34 15.91
CA ILE A 297 16.54 23.05 14.77
C ILE A 297 15.03 22.84 14.82
N THR A 298 14.27 23.84 15.27
CA THR A 298 12.81 23.75 15.48
C THR A 298 12.02 24.79 14.68
N GLU A 299 12.68 25.70 13.97
CA GLU A 299 12.05 26.87 13.31
C GLU A 299 11.54 26.60 11.88
N LYS A 300 11.50 25.36 11.44
CA LYS A 300 11.09 25.02 10.08
C LYS A 300 9.64 24.59 10.01
N ILE A 301 8.94 25.05 8.98
CA ILE A 301 7.59 24.62 8.64
C ILE A 301 7.70 23.55 7.56
N PHE A 302 7.06 22.42 7.79
CA PHE A 302 7.04 21.32 6.82
C PHE A 302 5.75 21.33 5.99
N VAL A 303 5.91 21.09 4.69
CA VAL A 303 4.81 20.83 3.77
C VAL A 303 4.91 19.37 3.37
N ALA A 304 3.90 18.58 3.76
CA ALA A 304 3.92 17.14 3.71
C ALA A 304 3.26 16.57 2.45
N SER A 305 3.94 15.63 1.78
CA SER A 305 3.25 14.73 0.87
C SER A 305 2.35 13.74 1.62
N GLU A 306 1.43 13.11 0.92
CA GLU A 306 0.45 12.19 1.48
C GLU A 306 1.07 11.00 2.23
N ALA A 307 2.27 10.57 1.79
CA ALA A 307 2.95 9.40 2.35
C ALA A 307 3.39 9.57 3.81
N TRP A 308 3.33 10.79 4.36
CA TRP A 308 3.63 11.03 5.76
C TRP A 308 2.70 12.05 6.45
N SER A 309 1.86 12.75 5.69
CA SER A 309 1.00 13.83 6.20
C SER A 309 0.04 13.40 7.31
N THR A 310 -0.25 12.12 7.45
CA THR A 310 -1.12 11.55 8.48
C THR A 310 -0.51 10.33 9.17
N SER A 311 0.81 10.19 9.12
CA SER A 311 1.50 9.02 9.68
C SER A 311 1.40 8.96 11.20
N SER A 312 0.99 7.82 11.71
CA SER A 312 0.95 7.52 13.14
C SER A 312 2.32 7.44 13.80
N LEU A 313 3.40 7.25 13.02
CA LEU A 313 4.78 7.21 13.52
C LEU A 313 5.20 8.48 14.28
N PHE A 314 4.57 9.60 13.99
CA PHE A 314 4.89 10.90 14.58
C PHE A 314 3.79 11.42 15.53
N SER A 315 2.69 10.69 15.70
CA SER A 315 1.54 11.15 16.49
C SER A 315 1.83 11.32 17.97
N LYS A 316 2.81 10.60 18.49
CA LYS A 316 3.23 10.66 19.92
C LYS A 316 4.75 10.74 20.00
N GLY A 317 5.23 11.43 21.05
CA GLY A 317 6.63 11.41 21.43
C GLY A 317 7.42 12.67 21.06
N ARG A 318 8.74 12.51 20.94
CA ARG A 318 9.74 13.58 20.87
C ARG A 318 9.65 14.52 19.66
N PHE A 319 8.94 14.11 18.59
CA PHE A 319 8.82 14.92 17.37
C PHE A 319 7.61 15.86 17.36
N SER A 320 6.69 15.74 18.33
CA SER A 320 5.43 16.47 18.33
C SER A 320 5.61 17.99 18.25
N GLU A 321 6.54 18.56 19.02
CA GLU A 321 6.84 19.99 18.99
C GLU A 321 7.48 20.43 17.66
N LEU A 322 8.42 19.63 17.13
CA LEU A 322 9.11 19.90 15.87
C LEU A 322 8.15 19.91 14.67
N LEU A 323 7.14 19.07 14.70
CA LEU A 323 6.23 18.85 13.56
C LEU A 323 4.88 19.57 13.72
N THR A 324 4.63 20.22 14.85
CA THR A 324 3.44 21.08 15.03
C THR A 324 3.45 22.19 14.00
N GLY A 325 2.30 22.45 13.38
CA GLY A 325 2.17 23.43 12.29
C GLY A 325 2.50 22.86 10.91
N THR A 326 2.96 21.62 10.79
CA THR A 326 3.06 20.93 9.50
C THR A 326 1.73 20.97 8.77
N ILE A 327 1.75 21.24 7.49
CA ILE A 327 0.57 21.22 6.62
C ILE A 327 0.84 20.33 5.42
N GLY A 328 -0.15 19.59 4.96
CA GLY A 328 0.07 18.68 3.83
C GLY A 328 -1.20 18.16 3.20
N LEU A 329 -1.00 17.42 2.11
CA LEU A 329 -2.08 16.70 1.44
C LEU A 329 -2.19 15.30 2.03
N ALA A 330 -3.41 14.85 2.21
CA ALA A 330 -3.71 13.51 2.67
C ALA A 330 -4.78 12.89 1.77
N PHE A 331 -4.74 11.58 1.59
CA PHE A 331 -5.81 10.89 0.87
C PHE A 331 -7.16 11.13 1.51
N TYR A 332 -8.19 11.07 0.70
CA TYR A 332 -9.55 11.05 1.22
C TYR A 332 -9.73 9.92 2.25
N SER A 333 -10.31 10.25 3.37
CA SER A 333 -10.66 9.26 4.40
C SER A 333 -12.10 8.79 4.18
N GLY A 334 -12.26 7.54 3.77
CA GLY A 334 -13.57 6.89 3.67
C GLY A 334 -13.98 6.24 4.98
N THR A 335 -15.24 5.80 5.05
CA THR A 335 -15.80 5.05 6.17
C THR A 335 -16.16 3.64 5.69
N ILE A 336 -15.74 2.62 6.43
CA ILE A 336 -16.15 1.22 6.23
C ILE A 336 -17.07 0.87 7.40
N LEU A 337 -18.34 0.60 7.09
CA LEU A 337 -19.33 0.28 8.11
C LEU A 337 -18.99 -1.04 8.80
N GLU A 338 -19.23 -1.15 10.10
CA GLU A 338 -19.01 -2.37 10.90
C GLU A 338 -17.54 -2.85 10.99
N PHE A 339 -16.61 -2.23 10.25
CA PHE A 339 -15.20 -2.65 10.23
C PHE A 339 -14.52 -2.55 11.59
N GLY A 340 -14.85 -1.52 12.39
CA GLY A 340 -14.31 -1.37 13.75
C GLY A 340 -14.74 -2.52 14.67
N GLU A 341 -15.97 -3.00 14.53
CA GLU A 341 -16.45 -4.17 15.27
C GLU A 341 -15.76 -5.45 14.80
N PHE A 342 -15.61 -5.61 13.50
CA PHE A 342 -14.86 -6.73 12.91
C PHE A 342 -13.42 -6.79 13.45
N LEU A 343 -12.68 -5.67 13.48
CA LEU A 343 -11.31 -5.62 14.00
C LEU A 343 -11.23 -6.02 15.48
N ASN A 344 -12.21 -5.62 16.29
CA ASN A 344 -12.27 -5.95 17.72
C ASN A 344 -12.60 -7.43 18.01
N ASN A 345 -13.12 -8.16 17.01
CA ASN A 345 -13.49 -9.57 17.12
C ASN A 345 -12.41 -10.53 16.58
N ILE A 346 -11.28 -10.02 16.10
CA ILE A 346 -10.15 -10.84 15.66
C ILE A 346 -9.57 -11.58 16.86
N HIS A 347 -9.26 -12.88 16.65
CA HIS A 347 -8.75 -13.73 17.73
C HIS A 347 -7.63 -14.64 17.23
N PRO A 348 -6.53 -14.84 18.01
CA PRO A 348 -5.35 -15.61 17.58
C PRO A 348 -5.59 -17.08 17.31
N TYR A 349 -6.71 -17.63 17.81
CA TYR A 349 -7.12 -19.01 17.56
C TYR A 349 -8.25 -19.11 16.50
N SER A 350 -8.59 -18.00 15.84
CA SER A 350 -9.51 -18.04 14.70
C SER A 350 -8.83 -18.75 13.51
N THR A 351 -9.64 -19.38 12.67
CA THR A 351 -9.18 -20.31 11.64
C THR A 351 -8.38 -19.66 10.52
N LEU A 352 -8.57 -18.38 10.24
CA LEU A 352 -7.92 -17.70 9.13
C LEU A 352 -6.67 -16.94 9.59
N GLY A 353 -5.50 -17.32 9.06
CA GLY A 353 -4.27 -16.56 9.24
C GLY A 353 -3.65 -16.64 10.62
N SER A 354 -3.80 -17.73 11.34
CA SER A 354 -3.36 -17.91 12.73
C SER A 354 -1.93 -17.43 13.02
N GLN A 355 -1.00 -17.56 12.06
CA GLN A 355 0.40 -17.11 12.24
C GLN A 355 0.52 -15.58 12.24
N TRP A 356 -0.12 -14.88 11.30
CA TRP A 356 -0.05 -13.41 11.24
C TRP A 356 -0.89 -12.77 12.35
N VAL A 357 -1.99 -13.40 12.73
CA VAL A 357 -2.76 -12.95 13.91
C VAL A 357 -1.95 -13.12 15.18
N LYS A 358 -1.21 -14.23 15.36
CA LYS A 358 -0.32 -14.42 16.49
C LYS A 358 0.79 -13.38 16.53
N LEU A 359 1.46 -13.13 15.40
CA LEU A 359 2.49 -12.07 15.30
C LEU A 359 1.92 -10.70 15.66
N PHE A 360 0.75 -10.34 15.12
CA PHE A 360 0.05 -9.12 15.48
C PHE A 360 -0.22 -9.05 17.00
N TRP A 361 -0.68 -10.16 17.59
CA TRP A 361 -1.02 -10.24 19.00
C TRP A 361 0.22 -10.03 19.89
N GLU A 362 1.33 -10.69 19.53
CA GLU A 362 2.61 -10.53 20.22
C GLU A 362 3.10 -9.08 20.22
N GLU A 363 3.03 -8.40 19.08
CA GLU A 363 3.43 -6.99 18.97
C GLU A 363 2.44 -6.05 19.67
N ALA A 364 1.14 -6.33 19.59
CA ALA A 364 0.10 -5.47 20.15
C ALA A 364 0.10 -5.49 21.69
N PHE A 365 0.36 -6.66 22.29
CA PHE A 365 0.34 -6.88 23.74
C PHE A 365 1.70 -7.01 24.38
N ASN A 366 2.78 -6.92 23.59
CA ASN A 366 4.17 -7.11 24.04
C ASN A 366 4.34 -8.43 24.82
N CYS A 367 3.86 -9.52 24.25
CA CYS A 367 3.90 -10.87 24.81
C CYS A 367 4.43 -11.87 23.77
N LYS A 368 4.64 -13.14 24.15
CA LYS A 368 5.02 -14.21 23.23
C LYS A 368 4.15 -15.44 23.44
N PHE A 369 3.69 -16.07 22.35
CA PHE A 369 3.05 -17.38 22.41
C PHE A 369 4.11 -18.44 22.68
N MET A 370 3.88 -19.27 23.72
CA MET A 370 4.76 -20.39 24.07
C MET A 370 4.33 -21.62 23.28
N ASP A 371 4.93 -21.84 22.12
CA ASP A 371 4.75 -23.10 21.38
C ASP A 371 5.60 -24.22 22.01
N GLU A 372 5.15 -25.49 21.88
CA GLU A 372 5.86 -26.67 22.43
C GLU A 372 7.31 -26.84 21.94
N ASN A 373 7.70 -26.15 20.87
CA ASN A 373 9.02 -26.14 20.26
C ASN A 373 9.90 -24.96 20.68
N PHE A 374 9.46 -24.15 21.66
CA PHE A 374 10.26 -23.01 22.12
C PHE A 374 11.48 -23.49 22.93
N THR A 375 12.64 -23.55 22.28
CA THR A 375 13.93 -23.91 22.91
C THR A 375 14.72 -22.70 23.40
N GLY A 376 14.12 -21.52 23.41
CA GLY A 376 14.74 -20.29 23.92
C GLY A 376 14.80 -20.28 25.45
N THR A 377 15.96 -19.99 26.02
CA THR A 377 16.07 -19.61 27.43
C THR A 377 15.21 -18.36 27.65
N LEU A 378 14.30 -18.42 28.64
CA LEU A 378 13.53 -17.26 29.09
C LEU A 378 14.55 -16.19 29.56
N GLU A 379 14.96 -15.31 28.65
CA GLU A 379 15.57 -14.06 29.06
C GLU A 379 14.45 -13.21 29.66
N THR A 380 14.52 -13.13 30.96
CA THR A 380 13.75 -12.30 31.89
C THR A 380 12.87 -11.21 31.26
N PHE A 381 11.55 -11.28 31.56
CA PHE A 381 10.51 -10.26 31.40
C PHE A 381 9.60 -10.30 30.16
N ILE A 382 9.56 -11.36 29.37
CA ILE A 382 8.52 -11.47 28.32
C ILE A 382 7.29 -12.16 28.94
N THR A 383 6.16 -11.46 28.93
CA THR A 383 4.87 -12.03 29.36
C THR A 383 4.38 -13.05 28.32
N ALA A 384 3.84 -14.18 28.76
CA ALA A 384 3.21 -15.14 27.84
C ALA A 384 1.87 -14.59 27.36
N CYS A 385 1.61 -14.66 26.04
CA CYS A 385 0.30 -14.37 25.49
C CYS A 385 -0.68 -15.50 25.88
N THR A 386 -1.87 -15.11 26.33
CA THR A 386 -2.95 -16.05 26.64
C THR A 386 -3.91 -16.23 25.45
N GLY A 387 -3.92 -15.25 24.52
CA GLY A 387 -4.88 -15.13 23.45
C GLY A 387 -6.25 -14.63 23.90
N MET A 388 -6.41 -14.26 25.17
CA MET A 388 -7.63 -13.72 25.77
C MET A 388 -7.51 -12.23 26.09
N GLU A 389 -6.43 -11.61 25.68
CA GLU A 389 -6.21 -10.17 25.83
C GLU A 389 -7.28 -9.39 25.01
N ASP A 390 -7.82 -8.32 25.60
CA ASP A 390 -8.87 -7.53 24.96
C ASP A 390 -8.30 -6.46 24.01
N LEU A 391 -8.55 -6.60 22.71
CA LEU A 391 -8.15 -5.63 21.69
C LEU A 391 -8.70 -4.21 21.94
N ARG A 392 -9.85 -4.08 22.60
CA ARG A 392 -10.46 -2.79 22.93
C ARG A 392 -9.67 -2.00 23.98
N SER A 393 -8.81 -2.70 24.74
CA SER A 393 -7.93 -2.08 25.73
C SER A 393 -6.74 -1.35 25.13
N ILE A 394 -6.39 -1.64 23.86
CA ILE A 394 -5.25 -1.08 23.17
C ILE A 394 -5.70 0.10 22.30
N LYS A 395 -4.98 1.22 22.41
CA LYS A 395 -5.14 2.37 21.51
C LYS A 395 -3.92 2.42 20.59
N ASN A 396 -4.02 1.82 19.42
CA ASN A 396 -3.01 1.86 18.38
C ASN A 396 -3.65 2.14 17.00
N SER A 397 -2.84 2.26 15.96
CA SER A 397 -3.31 2.53 14.60
C SER A 397 -4.12 1.37 13.99
N PHE A 398 -4.06 0.15 14.55
CA PHE A 398 -4.87 -0.97 14.10
C PHE A 398 -6.36 -0.79 14.45
N ASN A 399 -6.66 -0.32 15.67
CA ASN A 399 -8.04 -0.15 16.15
C ASN A 399 -8.62 1.24 15.79
N ASP A 400 -7.80 2.14 15.28
CA ASP A 400 -8.27 3.47 14.89
C ASP A 400 -8.95 3.41 13.51
N VAL A 401 -10.27 3.47 13.52
CA VAL A 401 -11.11 3.54 12.31
C VAL A 401 -11.59 4.96 12.00
N SER A 402 -11.11 5.96 12.73
CA SER A 402 -11.53 7.36 12.55
C SER A 402 -11.04 7.97 11.25
N SER A 403 -9.97 7.43 10.68
CA SER A 403 -9.32 7.93 9.46
C SER A 403 -8.74 6.81 8.61
N LEU A 404 -9.61 6.03 7.97
CA LEU A 404 -9.26 4.88 7.11
C LEU A 404 -8.81 5.35 5.72
N ARG A 405 -7.62 5.93 5.57
CA ARG A 405 -7.14 6.48 4.30
C ARG A 405 -6.62 5.38 3.37
N ALA A 406 -5.45 4.84 3.63
CA ALA A 406 -4.88 3.76 2.83
C ALA A 406 -5.72 2.47 2.94
N THR A 407 -6.23 2.15 4.12
CA THR A 407 -7.12 1.01 4.36
C THR A 407 -8.40 1.09 3.52
N TYR A 408 -9.00 2.29 3.40
CA TYR A 408 -10.16 2.50 2.54
C TYR A 408 -9.84 2.31 1.04
N ASN A 409 -8.65 2.71 0.60
CA ASN A 409 -8.22 2.50 -0.78
C ASN A 409 -8.03 1.01 -1.11
N VAL A 410 -7.53 0.22 -0.16
CA VAL A 410 -7.41 -1.25 -0.30
C VAL A 410 -8.79 -1.90 -0.37
N TYR A 411 -9.68 -1.56 0.56
CA TYR A 411 -11.08 -2.01 0.54
C TYR A 411 -11.75 -1.68 -0.81
N THR A 412 -11.58 -0.46 -1.28
CA THR A 412 -12.12 -0.01 -2.57
C THR A 412 -11.53 -0.82 -3.74
N ALA A 413 -10.24 -1.20 -3.69
CA ALA A 413 -9.62 -2.02 -4.72
C ALA A 413 -10.28 -3.40 -4.86
N VAL A 414 -10.68 -4.02 -3.74
CA VAL A 414 -11.46 -5.28 -3.77
C VAL A 414 -12.79 -5.06 -4.47
N TYR A 415 -13.51 -3.98 -4.15
CA TYR A 415 -14.79 -3.67 -4.79
C TYR A 415 -14.67 -3.31 -6.28
N VAL A 416 -13.57 -2.66 -6.69
CA VAL A 416 -13.29 -2.41 -8.13
C VAL A 416 -13.17 -3.74 -8.89
N ILE A 417 -12.41 -4.69 -8.35
CA ILE A 417 -12.26 -6.01 -8.97
C ILE A 417 -13.59 -6.76 -8.99
N THR A 418 -14.31 -6.74 -7.88
CA THR A 418 -15.62 -7.41 -7.74
C THR A 418 -16.66 -6.85 -8.69
N THR A 419 -16.77 -5.52 -8.83
CA THR A 419 -17.69 -4.88 -9.77
C THR A 419 -17.33 -5.23 -11.22
N ALA A 420 -16.05 -5.25 -11.58
CA ALA A 420 -15.61 -5.65 -12.90
C ALA A 420 -15.92 -7.14 -13.21
N LEU A 421 -15.85 -8.01 -12.20
CA LEU A 421 -16.25 -9.43 -12.32
C LEU A 421 -17.77 -9.58 -12.42
N GLU A 422 -18.54 -8.75 -11.73
CA GLU A 422 -20.00 -8.74 -11.83
C GLU A 422 -20.46 -8.26 -13.21
N ASP A 423 -19.85 -7.18 -13.75
CA ASP A 423 -20.10 -6.70 -15.12
C ASP A 423 -19.73 -7.76 -16.17
N LEU A 424 -18.63 -8.52 -15.95
CA LEU A 424 -18.24 -9.61 -16.83
C LEU A 424 -19.24 -10.76 -16.77
N LYS A 425 -19.75 -11.10 -15.57
CA LYS A 425 -20.72 -12.18 -15.36
C LYS A 425 -22.10 -11.84 -15.92
N SER A 426 -22.53 -10.59 -15.78
CA SER A 426 -23.84 -10.11 -16.20
C SER A 426 -23.92 -9.81 -17.71
N CYS A 427 -22.80 -9.93 -18.43
CA CYS A 427 -22.76 -9.72 -19.87
C CYS A 427 -23.63 -10.72 -20.63
N GLU A 428 -24.47 -10.24 -21.57
CA GLU A 428 -25.34 -11.07 -22.41
C GLU A 428 -24.70 -11.28 -23.80
N ASP A 429 -24.69 -12.52 -24.27
CA ASP A 429 -24.18 -12.85 -25.62
C ASP A 429 -25.02 -12.14 -26.69
N GLY A 430 -24.34 -11.48 -27.62
CA GLY A 430 -24.94 -10.61 -28.61
C GLY A 430 -24.76 -9.13 -28.32
N GLU A 431 -24.45 -8.75 -27.08
CA GLU A 431 -24.13 -7.38 -26.65
C GLU A 431 -22.72 -7.24 -26.06
N GLY A 432 -21.97 -8.35 -25.97
CA GLY A 432 -20.64 -8.39 -25.37
C GLY A 432 -19.59 -7.53 -26.10
N PRO A 433 -18.55 -7.12 -25.39
CA PRO A 433 -17.53 -6.20 -25.90
C PRO A 433 -16.50 -6.86 -26.83
N PHE A 434 -16.51 -8.20 -26.95
CA PHE A 434 -15.53 -8.94 -27.72
C PHE A 434 -16.00 -9.24 -29.16
N PRO A 435 -15.10 -9.70 -30.07
CA PRO A 435 -15.46 -9.99 -31.46
C PRO A 435 -16.71 -10.87 -31.57
N LEU A 436 -17.57 -10.57 -32.53
CA LEU A 436 -18.88 -11.19 -32.72
C LEU A 436 -19.86 -10.89 -31.58
N LYS A 437 -19.67 -9.79 -30.86
CA LYS A 437 -20.46 -9.38 -29.69
C LYS A 437 -20.54 -10.46 -28.61
N LYS A 438 -19.46 -11.21 -28.41
CA LYS A 438 -19.36 -12.25 -27.38
C LYS A 438 -19.02 -11.68 -26.01
N CYS A 439 -19.48 -12.37 -24.99
CA CYS A 439 -19.09 -12.18 -23.59
C CYS A 439 -17.91 -13.07 -23.21
N ALA A 440 -17.23 -12.74 -22.13
CA ALA A 440 -16.26 -13.64 -21.49
C ALA A 440 -16.98 -14.61 -20.57
N ASN A 441 -16.45 -15.82 -20.42
CA ASN A 441 -16.98 -16.79 -19.48
C ASN A 441 -16.34 -16.56 -18.10
N ILE A 442 -17.15 -16.37 -17.07
CA ILE A 442 -16.68 -16.11 -15.69
C ILE A 442 -15.77 -17.22 -15.12
N PHE A 443 -15.97 -18.48 -15.53
CA PHE A 443 -15.15 -19.62 -15.10
C PHE A 443 -13.89 -19.84 -15.95
N GLY A 444 -13.68 -19.06 -17.01
CA GLY A 444 -12.57 -19.28 -17.93
C GLY A 444 -12.14 -18.03 -18.72
N PHE A 445 -12.40 -16.85 -18.18
CA PHE A 445 -11.98 -15.60 -18.80
C PHE A 445 -10.45 -15.51 -18.88
N LYS A 446 -9.97 -14.80 -19.90
CA LYS A 446 -8.56 -14.45 -19.99
C LYS A 446 -8.30 -13.14 -19.25
N PRO A 447 -7.12 -12.95 -18.64
CA PRO A 447 -6.81 -11.74 -17.86
C PRO A 447 -7.09 -10.43 -18.62
N TRP A 448 -6.74 -10.38 -19.91
CA TRP A 448 -7.00 -9.21 -20.76
C TRP A 448 -8.49 -8.90 -20.97
N GLN A 449 -9.38 -9.89 -20.82
CA GLN A 449 -10.82 -9.68 -20.93
C GLN A 449 -11.34 -8.92 -19.69
N LEU A 450 -10.83 -9.25 -18.51
CA LEU A 450 -11.18 -8.53 -17.28
C LEU A 450 -10.70 -7.06 -17.32
N LEU A 451 -9.58 -6.76 -18.01
CA LEU A 451 -9.11 -5.37 -18.18
C LEU A 451 -10.14 -4.47 -18.87
N HIS A 452 -10.94 -5.02 -19.78
CA HIS A 452 -12.01 -4.25 -20.44
C HIS A 452 -13.04 -3.76 -19.43
N TYR A 453 -13.51 -4.64 -18.56
CA TYR A 453 -14.50 -4.32 -17.53
C TYR A 453 -13.89 -3.41 -16.46
N MET A 454 -12.68 -3.68 -16.00
CA MET A 454 -11.99 -2.82 -15.03
C MET A 454 -11.80 -1.39 -15.53
N LYS A 455 -11.49 -1.20 -16.81
CA LYS A 455 -11.35 0.14 -17.38
C LYS A 455 -12.65 0.95 -17.35
N ASN A 456 -13.79 0.28 -17.42
CA ASN A 456 -15.11 0.90 -17.49
C ASN A 456 -15.87 0.88 -16.16
N VAL A 457 -15.25 0.36 -15.10
CA VAL A 457 -15.88 0.21 -13.78
C VAL A 457 -16.32 1.55 -13.20
N ARG A 458 -17.46 1.52 -12.49
CA ARG A 458 -17.94 2.62 -11.65
C ARG A 458 -18.36 2.08 -10.30
N VAL A 459 -17.62 2.43 -9.25
CA VAL A 459 -17.90 1.99 -7.88
C VAL A 459 -18.44 3.16 -7.08
N LYS A 460 -19.63 2.99 -6.50
CA LYS A 460 -20.18 3.97 -5.57
C LYS A 460 -19.49 3.85 -4.23
N LEU A 461 -18.91 4.94 -3.76
CA LEU A 461 -18.24 5.04 -2.49
C LEU A 461 -19.25 5.37 -1.36
N SER A 462 -18.86 5.11 -0.11
CA SER A 462 -19.70 5.34 1.07
C SER A 462 -20.19 6.79 1.24
N ASN A 463 -19.47 7.75 0.68
CA ASN A 463 -19.83 9.19 0.70
C ASN A 463 -20.73 9.62 -0.47
N GLY A 464 -21.22 8.68 -1.29
CA GLY A 464 -22.03 8.95 -2.48
C GLY A 464 -21.24 9.36 -3.72
N ARG A 465 -19.92 9.48 -3.64
CA ARG A 465 -19.05 9.69 -4.81
C ARG A 465 -18.90 8.40 -5.59
N GLU A 466 -18.50 8.54 -6.87
CA GLU A 466 -18.15 7.41 -7.72
C GLU A 466 -16.64 7.38 -7.96
N LEU A 467 -16.04 6.20 -7.79
CA LEU A 467 -14.72 5.91 -8.29
C LEU A 467 -14.86 5.36 -9.71
N TYR A 468 -14.14 5.95 -10.63
CA TYR A 468 -13.99 5.52 -12.02
C TYR A 468 -12.57 5.82 -12.48
N PHE A 469 -12.17 5.24 -13.59
CA PHE A 469 -10.84 5.47 -14.15
C PHE A 469 -10.91 6.32 -15.42
N ASP A 470 -9.95 7.22 -15.55
CA ASP A 470 -9.72 7.96 -16.78
C ASP A 470 -9.06 7.06 -17.85
N GLN A 471 -8.73 7.62 -19.00
CA GLN A 471 -8.05 6.90 -20.09
C GLN A 471 -6.67 6.33 -19.67
N ASN A 472 -6.08 6.86 -18.63
CA ASN A 472 -4.79 6.45 -18.07
C ASN A 472 -4.93 5.44 -16.93
N GLY A 473 -6.15 5.09 -16.50
CA GLY A 473 -6.42 4.23 -15.34
C GLY A 473 -6.21 4.90 -14.00
N ASP A 474 -6.24 6.21 -13.99
CA ASP A 474 -6.13 7.02 -12.79
C ASP A 474 -7.53 7.44 -12.32
N PRO A 475 -7.81 7.42 -11.02
CA PRO A 475 -9.05 7.94 -10.47
C PRO A 475 -8.99 9.48 -10.38
N PRO A 476 -10.14 10.15 -10.20
CA PRO A 476 -10.17 11.58 -9.91
C PRO A 476 -9.33 11.93 -8.68
N ALA A 477 -8.63 13.06 -8.74
CA ALA A 477 -7.78 13.50 -7.64
C ALA A 477 -8.58 14.23 -6.57
N VAL A 478 -8.63 13.62 -5.39
CA VAL A 478 -9.30 14.18 -4.21
C VAL A 478 -8.40 14.01 -3.00
N TYR A 479 -7.99 15.13 -2.41
CA TYR A 479 -7.13 15.17 -1.23
C TYR A 479 -7.76 16.05 -0.15
N ASP A 480 -7.58 15.65 1.10
CA ASP A 480 -7.76 16.52 2.25
C ASP A 480 -6.50 17.36 2.46
N ILE A 481 -6.65 18.61 2.87
CA ILE A 481 -5.55 19.41 3.41
C ILE A 481 -5.61 19.25 4.91
N VAL A 482 -4.52 18.76 5.51
CA VAL A 482 -4.42 18.51 6.94
C VAL A 482 -3.34 19.38 7.57
N ASN A 483 -3.62 19.87 8.79
CA ASN A 483 -2.67 20.62 9.61
C ASN A 483 -2.42 19.86 10.92
N TRP A 484 -1.17 19.78 11.32
CA TRP A 484 -0.75 19.08 12.52
C TRP A 484 -0.87 19.99 13.74
N GLN A 485 -1.72 19.62 14.67
CA GLN A 485 -2.04 20.39 15.86
C GLN A 485 -1.77 19.56 17.11
N LEU A 486 -1.26 20.19 18.16
CA LEU A 486 -1.10 19.53 19.46
C LEU A 486 -2.43 19.49 20.21
N SER A 487 -2.81 18.30 20.67
CA SER A 487 -3.90 18.15 21.63
C SER A 487 -3.44 18.65 23.02
N PRO A 488 -4.38 18.95 23.93
CA PRO A 488 -4.06 19.29 25.32
C PRO A 488 -3.22 18.20 26.04
N GLU A 489 -3.27 16.98 25.53
CA GLU A 489 -2.57 15.80 26.06
C GLU A 489 -1.16 15.65 25.45
N GLY A 490 -0.72 16.55 24.57
CA GLY A 490 0.59 16.55 23.91
C GLY A 490 0.71 15.59 22.73
N ALA A 491 -0.39 15.00 22.27
CA ALA A 491 -0.41 14.18 21.06
C ALA A 491 -0.68 15.04 19.81
N VAL A 492 -0.06 14.68 18.68
CA VAL A 492 -0.35 15.33 17.40
C VAL A 492 -1.66 14.82 16.84
N GLN A 493 -2.52 15.75 16.43
CA GLN A 493 -3.77 15.49 15.73
C GLN A 493 -3.69 16.04 14.31
N HIS A 494 -4.18 15.28 13.34
CA HIS A 494 -4.24 15.65 11.94
C HIS A 494 -5.60 16.28 11.63
N VAL A 495 -5.69 17.60 11.76
CA VAL A 495 -6.94 18.34 11.59
C VAL A 495 -7.15 18.68 10.12
N LYS A 496 -8.30 18.29 9.55
CA LYS A 496 -8.68 18.69 8.20
C LYS A 496 -9.01 20.18 8.17
N VAL A 497 -8.25 20.93 7.38
CA VAL A 497 -8.37 22.40 7.24
C VAL A 497 -8.79 22.83 5.84
N GLY A 498 -8.93 21.90 4.91
CA GLY A 498 -9.31 22.21 3.53
C GLY A 498 -9.36 20.97 2.65
N GLY A 499 -9.41 21.21 1.34
CA GLY A 499 -9.41 20.14 0.34
C GLY A 499 -8.87 20.59 -1.02
N TYR A 500 -8.38 19.61 -1.76
CA TYR A 500 -8.00 19.74 -3.15
C TYR A 500 -8.75 18.68 -3.95
N ASP A 501 -9.74 19.09 -4.76
CA ASP A 501 -10.65 18.21 -5.49
C ASP A 501 -10.76 18.64 -6.95
N THR A 502 -10.17 17.87 -7.86
CA THR A 502 -10.16 18.19 -9.28
C THR A 502 -11.51 17.99 -9.98
N THR A 503 -12.48 17.38 -9.30
CA THR A 503 -13.85 17.18 -9.83
C THR A 503 -14.79 18.33 -9.45
N ALA A 504 -14.37 19.17 -8.50
CA ALA A 504 -15.16 20.30 -8.03
C ALA A 504 -15.23 21.43 -9.09
N SER A 505 -16.23 22.32 -8.96
CA SER A 505 -16.31 23.54 -9.79
C SER A 505 -15.05 24.40 -9.62
N HIS A 506 -14.69 25.17 -10.65
CA HIS A 506 -13.40 25.87 -10.78
C HIS A 506 -12.96 26.66 -9.52
N ASN A 507 -13.91 27.25 -8.80
CA ASN A 507 -13.64 28.03 -7.58
C ASN A 507 -13.56 27.17 -6.30
N GLN A 508 -13.82 25.87 -6.39
CA GLN A 508 -13.84 24.93 -5.25
C GLN A 508 -12.77 23.83 -5.37
N VAL A 509 -11.95 23.87 -6.41
CA VAL A 509 -10.87 22.90 -6.62
C VAL A 509 -9.86 22.90 -5.47
N PHE A 510 -9.55 24.09 -4.92
CA PHE A 510 -8.63 24.26 -3.81
C PHE A 510 -9.27 25.15 -2.75
N THR A 511 -9.48 24.59 -1.56
CA THR A 511 -10.15 25.30 -0.45
C THR A 511 -9.33 25.16 0.82
N ILE A 512 -9.19 26.26 1.58
CA ILE A 512 -8.55 26.26 2.90
C ILE A 512 -9.39 27.10 3.88
N ASN A 513 -9.64 26.55 5.06
CA ASN A 513 -10.16 27.27 6.20
C ASN A 513 -8.99 27.81 7.04
N SER A 514 -8.61 29.04 6.79
CA SER A 514 -7.47 29.67 7.46
C SER A 514 -7.69 29.87 8.97
N SER A 515 -8.94 29.92 9.44
CA SER A 515 -9.25 30.06 10.87
C SER A 515 -9.03 28.78 11.66
N ALA A 516 -8.94 27.63 10.99
CA ALA A 516 -8.69 26.34 11.62
C ALA A 516 -7.19 25.97 11.67
N LEU A 517 -6.32 26.81 11.11
CA LEU A 517 -4.87 26.57 11.08
C LEU A 517 -4.23 26.92 12.42
N LEU A 518 -3.34 26.04 12.89
CA LEU A 518 -2.44 26.32 14.01
C LEU A 518 -0.99 26.21 13.53
N TRP A 519 -0.16 27.18 13.94
CA TRP A 519 1.28 27.25 13.65
C TRP A 519 2.06 27.09 14.96
N ALA A 520 3.26 26.46 14.90
CA ALA A 520 4.06 26.14 16.10
C ALA A 520 4.62 27.37 16.84
N THR A 521 4.67 28.51 16.21
CA THR A 521 5.13 29.76 16.81
C THR A 521 4.14 30.88 16.54
N ASP A 522 4.02 31.84 17.49
CA ASP A 522 3.30 33.12 17.34
C ASP A 522 3.82 33.99 16.16
N ASN A 523 4.44 33.40 15.19
CA ASN A 523 4.90 34.04 13.97
C ASN A 523 3.70 34.51 13.14
N GLN A 524 3.14 35.68 13.53
CA GLN A 524 2.27 36.51 12.70
C GLN A 524 2.80 36.77 11.27
N LEU A 525 4.02 36.31 10.96
CA LEU A 525 4.66 36.38 9.64
C LEU A 525 4.06 35.41 8.59
N VAL A 526 3.15 34.52 8.99
CA VAL A 526 2.49 33.59 8.05
C VAL A 526 1.13 34.13 7.59
N SER A 527 0.58 35.15 8.24
CA SER A 527 -0.77 35.65 8.00
C SER A 527 -0.90 36.94 7.19
N SER A 528 0.19 37.56 6.71
CA SER A 528 0.08 38.83 5.98
C SER A 528 0.58 38.76 4.53
N SER A 529 -0.28 38.26 3.66
CA SER A 529 -0.22 38.62 2.22
C SER A 529 -0.62 40.08 1.94
N THR A 530 -0.86 40.90 2.99
CA THR A 530 -1.24 42.31 2.86
C THR A 530 -0.07 43.30 2.96
N ASP A 531 1.09 42.89 3.49
CA ASP A 531 2.20 43.85 3.74
C ASP A 531 3.32 43.87 2.67
N ILE A 532 3.26 43.02 1.65
CA ILE A 532 4.31 43.02 0.58
C ILE A 532 3.99 43.96 -0.59
N LYS A 533 2.88 44.68 -0.58
CA LYS A 533 2.53 45.62 -1.67
C LYS A 533 3.16 47.03 -1.56
N GLN A 534 3.97 47.32 -0.55
CA GLN A 534 4.49 48.71 -0.36
C GLN A 534 6.02 48.92 -0.47
N ASN A 535 6.83 47.91 -0.79
CA ASN A 535 8.30 48.13 -0.88
C ASN A 535 8.95 47.73 -2.22
N THR A 536 8.26 47.90 -3.33
CA THR A 536 8.90 47.86 -4.67
C THR A 536 8.73 49.16 -5.39
N VAL A 537 9.31 50.23 -4.84
CA VAL A 537 9.79 51.42 -5.58
C VAL A 537 10.89 52.08 -4.76
N ARG A 538 12.14 51.67 -5.00
CA ARG A 538 13.32 52.59 -5.11
C ARG A 538 14.53 51.82 -5.60
#